data_3edafed8727426e225d2191fc8e73fa6
#
_entry.id   3edafed8727426e225d2191fc8e73fa6
#
_cell.length_a   1.000
_cell.length_b   1.000
_cell.length_c   1.000
_cell.angle_alpha   90.00
_cell.angle_beta   90.00
_cell.angle_gamma   90.00
#
_symmetry.space_group_name_H-M   'P 1'
#
loop_
_entity.id
_entity.type
_entity.pdbx_description
1 polymer ?
#
loop_
_entity_poly.entity_id
_entity_poly.type
_entity_poly.pdbx_seq_one_letter_code
_entity_poly.pdbx_strand_id
1 'polypeptide(L)'
;MSSSLEVPAPTGLDPFEHPSADDDTPREACGVFGIYAPGQPVAHLTYLGLYALQHRGQESAGMAVSDGETLTVVKEMGLVSNAFDDRTLAALTGDLAIGQTRYSTTGSSTWRNAQPVYRGVDHVEFALGHNGNLINTEELAAAAGMLSGTVTSDSDLVAELLAAELLETPDLDPAEAFDAALTAVLPTLEGAFSLVIADRDRIIGVRDPNGFRPLCLGRLDGGWVLASETPALDVIGAHMVRELEPGEVVVIDGSGHRSLHPFAPDAVDPTLCLFEFVYFARPDALLYGQSVHHARVRMGEALAEQAPVEADMVMGVPESGMPAAEGFSRASGIPYGQGLVKNRYIGRTFIAPTQALRAAAVRMKLNPLRDSIDGQRVVVVDDSIVRGTTTRAMVRMLRDAGAEEVHMRVSSPPYRWPCFYGMDTGIRGELLAANLTVDEIREYLDVDSLSYLTLDRLLDSTGAVGAGFCSACITGDYPVEIPVNLSKQLLEPGGRLDQPEWAMPTPATDTGSALPTEEAARLFGRK
;
A
#
# COMPACT_ATOMS: atom_id res chain seq x y z
N MET A 1 54.07 22.04 24.80
CA MET A 1 53.16 22.67 23.84
C MET A 1 52.46 21.54 23.11
N SER A 2 51.30 21.18 23.61
CA SER A 2 50.45 20.10 23.09
C SER A 2 49.30 20.81 22.34
N SER A 3 49.24 20.70 21.02
CA SER A 3 48.17 21.19 20.22
C SER A 3 47.12 20.08 20.09
N SER A 4 46.02 20.23 20.79
CA SER A 4 44.82 19.43 20.61
C SER A 4 44.18 19.84 19.27
N LEU A 5 44.11 18.89 18.33
CA LEU A 5 43.29 18.99 17.13
C LEU A 5 41.82 18.73 17.58
N GLU A 6 41.02 19.79 17.58
CA GLU A 6 39.57 19.70 17.65
C GLU A 6 39.06 19.09 16.32
N VAL A 7 38.50 17.89 16.43
CA VAL A 7 37.70 17.29 15.34
C VAL A 7 36.32 17.93 15.41
N PRO A 8 35.81 18.58 14.36
CA PRO A 8 34.45 19.11 14.35
C PRO A 8 33.47 17.94 14.44
N ALA A 9 32.47 18.06 15.32
CA ALA A 9 31.36 17.12 15.44
C ALA A 9 30.62 17.00 14.09
N PRO A 10 30.23 15.80 13.67
CA PRO A 10 29.43 15.65 12.49
C PRO A 10 28.08 16.33 12.72
N THR A 11 27.74 17.28 11.86
CA THR A 11 26.39 17.85 11.76
C THR A 11 25.43 16.68 11.49
N GLY A 12 24.50 16.47 12.44
CA GLY A 12 23.51 15.41 12.37
C GLY A 12 22.63 15.56 11.15
N LEU A 13 22.86 14.71 10.17
CA LEU A 13 21.86 14.31 9.19
C LEU A 13 21.38 12.95 9.71
N ASP A 14 20.12 12.88 10.07
CA ASP A 14 19.45 11.62 10.36
C ASP A 14 19.52 10.75 9.09
N PRO A 15 20.17 9.58 9.12
CA PRO A 15 20.30 8.72 7.95
C PRO A 15 18.96 8.15 7.45
N PHE A 16 17.84 8.46 8.10
CA PHE A 16 16.50 7.98 7.80
C PHE A 16 15.54 9.05 7.26
N GLU A 17 16.00 10.29 7.07
CA GLU A 17 15.16 11.33 6.46
C GLU A 17 15.01 11.12 4.95
N HIS A 18 13.77 10.90 4.54
CA HIS A 18 13.13 10.86 3.22
C HIS A 18 13.33 9.61 2.37
N PRO A 19 12.20 8.93 2.03
CA PRO A 19 12.19 7.93 0.96
C PRO A 19 12.49 8.63 -0.37
N SER A 20 13.46 8.09 -1.12
CA SER A 20 13.86 8.63 -2.42
C SER A 20 12.70 8.59 -3.41
N ALA A 21 12.48 9.70 -4.13
CA ALA A 21 11.53 9.84 -5.23
C ALA A 21 11.76 8.92 -6.45
N ASP A 22 12.62 7.91 -6.34
CA ASP A 22 13.21 7.19 -7.47
C ASP A 22 12.87 5.70 -7.56
N ASP A 23 11.90 5.19 -6.79
CA ASP A 23 11.39 3.83 -6.97
C ASP A 23 10.09 3.89 -7.80
N ASP A 24 10.15 3.36 -9.02
CA ASP A 24 9.09 3.43 -10.03
C ASP A 24 7.89 2.52 -9.75
N THR A 25 8.05 1.62 -8.79
CA THR A 25 6.96 0.74 -8.38
C THR A 25 5.95 1.51 -7.51
N PRO A 26 4.64 1.26 -7.69
CA PRO A 26 3.63 1.77 -6.76
C PRO A 26 4.05 1.43 -5.33
N ARG A 27 4.13 2.44 -4.47
CA ARG A 27 4.52 2.22 -3.08
C ARG A 27 3.31 1.78 -2.29
N GLU A 28 3.50 0.80 -1.46
CA GLU A 28 2.52 -0.14 -0.92
C GLU A 28 1.60 0.47 0.16
N ALA A 29 0.47 -0.21 0.37
CA ALA A 29 -0.48 0.06 1.44
C ALA A 29 -0.10 -0.77 2.67
N CYS A 30 -0.28 -0.23 3.88
CA CYS A 30 -0.04 -0.92 5.15
C CYS A 30 -0.73 -2.29 5.24
N GLY A 31 -0.23 -3.18 6.11
CA GLY A 31 -0.87 -4.44 6.47
C GLY A 31 -1.31 -4.44 7.93
N VAL A 32 -2.54 -4.86 8.20
CA VAL A 32 -3.07 -4.99 9.56
C VAL A 32 -3.46 -6.44 9.85
N PHE A 33 -3.29 -6.82 11.10
CA PHE A 33 -3.58 -8.16 11.60
C PHE A 33 -4.18 -8.07 13.01
N GLY A 34 -5.14 -8.93 13.36
CA GLY A 34 -5.69 -9.05 14.70
C GLY A 34 -6.06 -10.50 14.99
N ILE A 35 -5.87 -10.94 16.21
CA ILE A 35 -6.18 -12.29 16.66
C ILE A 35 -6.76 -12.26 18.07
N TYR A 36 -7.86 -12.98 18.26
CA TYR A 36 -8.44 -13.36 19.55
C TYR A 36 -8.42 -14.87 19.65
N ALA A 37 -7.54 -15.43 20.46
CA ALA A 37 -7.36 -16.89 20.57
C ALA A 37 -6.83 -17.26 21.96
N PRO A 38 -7.72 -17.33 22.97
CA PRO A 38 -7.34 -17.65 24.33
C PRO A 38 -6.57 -18.99 24.44
N GLY A 39 -5.46 -18.96 25.16
CA GLY A 39 -4.59 -20.11 25.35
C GLY A 39 -3.67 -20.45 24.18
N GLN A 40 -3.70 -19.67 23.09
CA GLN A 40 -2.77 -19.79 21.96
C GLN A 40 -1.61 -18.78 22.11
N PRO A 41 -0.45 -19.02 21.47
CA PRO A 41 0.68 -18.07 21.50
C PRO A 41 0.43 -16.88 20.54
N VAL A 42 -0.52 -16.00 20.91
CA VAL A 42 -1.03 -14.93 20.02
C VAL A 42 0.05 -14.00 19.50
N ALA A 43 1.10 -13.70 20.27
CA ALA A 43 2.24 -12.88 19.82
C ALA A 43 3.00 -13.55 18.66
N HIS A 44 3.27 -14.85 18.75
CA HIS A 44 3.94 -15.61 17.70
C HIS A 44 3.05 -15.73 16.44
N LEU A 45 1.74 -15.96 16.63
CA LEU A 45 0.79 -16.02 15.51
C LEU A 45 0.68 -14.66 14.83
N THR A 46 0.67 -13.56 15.59
CA THR A 46 0.71 -12.19 15.06
C THR A 46 2.01 -11.93 14.29
N TYR A 47 3.16 -12.34 14.82
CA TYR A 47 4.43 -12.24 14.10
C TYR A 47 4.38 -12.95 12.74
N LEU A 48 3.86 -14.17 12.66
CA LEU A 48 3.72 -14.91 11.40
C LEU A 48 2.74 -14.22 10.44
N GLY A 49 1.60 -13.74 10.94
CA GLY A 49 0.63 -12.96 10.16
C GLY A 49 1.24 -11.69 9.57
N LEU A 50 1.97 -10.91 10.39
CA LEU A 50 2.68 -9.72 9.93
C LEU A 50 3.79 -10.05 8.92
N TYR A 51 4.50 -11.16 9.13
CA TYR A 51 5.53 -11.61 8.19
C TYR A 51 4.93 -11.95 6.82
N ALA A 52 3.73 -12.54 6.79
CA ALA A 52 2.99 -12.78 5.55
C ALA A 52 2.53 -11.48 4.87
N LEU A 53 2.32 -10.41 5.66
CA LEU A 53 1.93 -9.06 5.19
C LEU A 53 3.12 -8.12 4.97
N GLN A 54 4.38 -8.60 5.11
CA GLN A 54 5.58 -7.77 5.01
C GLN A 54 5.72 -7.01 3.69
N HIS A 55 5.16 -7.54 2.60
CA HIS A 55 5.14 -6.88 1.28
C HIS A 55 4.35 -5.56 1.33
N ARG A 56 3.36 -5.40 2.23
CA ARG A 56 2.53 -4.20 2.40
C ARG A 56 3.24 -3.07 3.13
N GLY A 57 4.18 -3.36 4.03
CA GLY A 57 4.91 -2.33 4.79
C GLY A 57 6.29 -2.79 5.22
N GLN A 58 7.32 -1.96 5.02
CA GLN A 58 8.71 -2.28 5.31
C GLN A 58 9.43 -1.21 6.15
N GLU A 59 8.72 -0.13 6.54
CA GLU A 59 9.32 0.99 7.27
C GLU A 59 9.30 0.78 8.78
N SER A 60 8.22 0.24 9.30
CA SER A 60 8.10 -0.15 10.70
C SER A 60 7.13 -1.31 10.87
N ALA A 61 7.26 -2.03 11.97
CA ALA A 61 6.35 -3.07 12.40
C ALA A 61 6.09 -2.94 13.91
N GLY A 62 4.88 -3.32 14.34
CA GLY A 62 4.54 -3.32 15.75
C GLY A 62 3.37 -4.24 16.04
N MET A 63 3.23 -4.61 17.31
CA MET A 63 2.08 -5.33 17.84
C MET A 63 1.69 -4.81 19.22
N ALA A 64 0.40 -5.00 19.54
CA ALA A 64 -0.13 -4.82 20.89
C ALA A 64 -0.73 -6.15 21.33
N VAL A 65 -0.43 -6.59 22.54
CA VAL A 65 -0.88 -7.86 23.10
C VAL A 65 -1.55 -7.60 24.45
N SER A 66 -2.71 -8.19 24.68
CA SER A 66 -3.44 -8.11 25.96
C SER A 66 -3.52 -9.45 26.66
N ASP A 67 -3.28 -9.42 27.95
CA ASP A 67 -3.47 -10.55 28.89
C ASP A 67 -4.78 -10.42 29.71
N GLY A 68 -5.65 -9.46 29.36
CA GLY A 68 -6.88 -9.12 30.06
C GLY A 68 -6.71 -8.10 31.20
N GLU A 69 -5.47 -7.86 31.66
CA GLU A 69 -5.17 -6.84 32.67
C GLU A 69 -4.43 -5.64 32.09
N THR A 70 -3.51 -5.90 31.16
CA THR A 70 -2.65 -4.88 30.54
C THR A 70 -2.57 -5.05 29.03
N LEU A 71 -2.48 -3.93 28.33
CA LEU A 71 -2.23 -3.87 26.90
C LEU A 71 -0.77 -3.45 26.64
N THR A 72 0.07 -4.41 26.28
CA THR A 72 1.51 -4.18 26.02
C THR A 72 1.76 -3.92 24.56
N VAL A 73 2.39 -2.78 24.22
CA VAL A 73 2.74 -2.39 22.85
C VAL A 73 4.24 -2.45 22.63
N VAL A 74 4.66 -3.14 21.58
CA VAL A 74 6.05 -3.17 21.08
C VAL A 74 6.05 -2.81 19.60
N LYS A 75 6.85 -1.81 19.24
CA LYS A 75 6.98 -1.34 17.85
C LYS A 75 8.39 -0.86 17.56
N GLU A 76 8.87 -1.06 16.34
CA GLU A 76 10.22 -0.70 15.94
C GLU A 76 10.26 -0.34 14.45
N MET A 77 11.27 0.45 14.06
CA MET A 77 11.54 0.75 12.66
C MET A 77 12.17 -0.45 11.95
N GLY A 78 11.81 -0.66 10.69
CA GLY A 78 12.34 -1.75 9.87
C GLY A 78 11.35 -2.90 9.66
N LEU A 79 11.89 -4.04 9.24
CA LEU A 79 11.11 -5.24 8.92
C LEU A 79 10.59 -5.94 10.17
N VAL A 80 9.56 -6.75 10.03
CA VAL A 80 8.99 -7.58 11.11
C VAL A 80 10.07 -8.41 11.82
N SER A 81 11.01 -9.00 11.05
CA SER A 81 12.14 -9.76 11.60
C SER A 81 13.14 -8.92 12.38
N ASN A 82 13.15 -7.60 12.19
CA ASN A 82 14.02 -6.69 12.94
C ASN A 82 13.32 -6.17 14.20
N ALA A 83 11.99 -6.01 14.13
CA ALA A 83 11.18 -5.50 15.23
C ALA A 83 11.00 -6.52 16.37
N PHE A 84 11.01 -7.81 16.05
CA PHE A 84 10.68 -8.88 16.99
C PHE A 84 11.73 -10.00 16.94
N ASP A 85 12.35 -10.26 18.08
CA ASP A 85 13.17 -11.44 18.33
C ASP A 85 12.42 -12.47 19.21
N ASP A 86 12.95 -13.67 19.31
CA ASP A 86 12.35 -14.76 20.12
C ASP A 86 12.15 -14.36 21.58
N ARG A 87 13.02 -13.51 22.13
CA ARG A 87 12.95 -13.06 23.52
C ARG A 87 11.78 -12.09 23.72
N THR A 88 11.62 -11.16 22.80
CA THR A 88 10.49 -10.20 22.78
C THR A 88 9.17 -10.95 22.66
N LEU A 89 9.08 -11.87 21.69
CA LEU A 89 7.86 -12.66 21.47
C LEU A 89 7.50 -13.53 22.67
N ALA A 90 8.49 -14.14 23.33
CA ALA A 90 8.27 -14.96 24.53
C ALA A 90 7.83 -14.14 25.76
N ALA A 91 8.13 -12.84 25.80
CA ALA A 91 7.71 -11.95 26.87
C ALA A 91 6.28 -11.40 26.67
N LEU A 92 5.76 -11.42 25.46
CA LEU A 92 4.43 -10.94 25.10
C LEU A 92 3.41 -12.08 25.25
N THR A 93 2.87 -12.24 26.45
CA THR A 93 1.85 -13.24 26.77
C THR A 93 0.46 -12.60 26.76
N GLY A 94 -0.55 -13.34 26.30
CA GLY A 94 -1.92 -12.85 26.28
C GLY A 94 -2.85 -13.73 25.46
N ASP A 95 -4.13 -13.35 25.41
CA ASP A 95 -5.19 -14.05 24.75
C ASP A 95 -5.64 -13.37 23.43
N LEU A 96 -5.23 -12.13 23.23
CA LEU A 96 -5.49 -11.38 22.00
C LEU A 96 -4.28 -10.50 21.64
N ALA A 97 -4.19 -10.21 20.35
CA ALA A 97 -3.16 -9.29 19.83
C ALA A 97 -3.63 -8.61 18.55
N ILE A 98 -3.11 -7.40 18.31
CA ILE A 98 -3.15 -6.77 17.00
C ILE A 98 -1.74 -6.45 16.54
N GLY A 99 -1.54 -6.33 15.21
CA GLY A 99 -0.27 -5.95 14.64
C GLY A 99 -0.42 -5.16 13.34
N GLN A 100 0.65 -4.44 13.00
CA GLN A 100 0.68 -3.63 11.77
C GLN A 100 2.08 -3.62 11.18
N THR A 101 2.15 -3.67 9.84
CA THR A 101 3.33 -3.32 9.04
C THR A 101 3.06 -2.01 8.33
N ARG A 102 3.93 -1.01 8.52
CA ARG A 102 3.70 0.36 8.04
C ARG A 102 4.47 0.66 6.78
N TYR A 103 3.77 1.34 5.89
CA TYR A 103 4.32 2.21 4.87
C TYR A 103 3.69 3.60 5.03
N SER A 104 4.51 4.67 5.09
CA SER A 104 4.00 6.02 5.39
C SER A 104 3.27 6.65 4.21
N THR A 105 1.96 6.85 4.34
CA THR A 105 1.10 7.63 3.45
C THR A 105 0.90 9.05 3.96
N THR A 106 0.52 9.19 5.23
CA THR A 106 0.44 10.46 5.96
C THR A 106 1.40 10.41 7.15
N GLY A 107 2.14 11.51 7.39
CA GLY A 107 3.19 11.62 8.40
C GLY A 107 4.52 10.99 8.01
N SER A 108 5.59 11.46 8.61
CA SER A 108 6.96 11.02 8.33
C SER A 108 7.21 9.57 8.78
N SER A 109 8.22 8.92 8.16
CA SER A 109 8.69 7.59 8.53
C SER A 109 9.59 7.68 9.77
N THR A 110 8.96 7.83 10.94
CA THR A 110 9.62 7.92 12.25
C THR A 110 9.01 6.93 13.23
N TRP A 111 9.76 6.59 14.28
CA TRP A 111 9.28 5.70 15.35
C TRP A 111 7.99 6.20 16.02
N ARG A 112 7.80 7.54 16.14
CA ARG A 112 6.59 8.13 16.69
C ARG A 112 5.34 7.69 15.91
N ASN A 113 5.44 7.66 14.59
CA ASN A 113 4.37 7.29 13.68
C ASN A 113 4.27 5.78 13.42
N ALA A 114 5.17 4.97 14.00
CA ALA A 114 5.04 3.52 13.95
C ALA A 114 3.77 3.07 14.70
N GLN A 115 3.12 2.03 14.19
CA GLN A 115 1.86 1.52 14.73
C GLN A 115 2.07 0.13 15.35
N PRO A 116 1.18 -0.32 16.25
CA PRO A 116 -0.08 0.30 16.68
C PRO A 116 0.10 1.60 17.45
N VAL A 117 -0.86 2.53 17.27
CA VAL A 117 -0.99 3.73 18.11
C VAL A 117 -1.70 3.34 19.39
N TYR A 118 -1.18 3.74 20.54
CA TYR A 118 -1.75 3.44 21.86
C TYR A 118 -2.37 4.69 22.51
N ARG A 119 -3.51 4.50 23.16
CA ARG A 119 -4.13 5.49 24.05
C ARG A 119 -4.66 4.83 25.31
N GLY A 120 -4.54 5.56 26.42
CA GLY A 120 -5.19 5.23 27.68
C GLY A 120 -6.02 6.40 28.16
N VAL A 121 -7.31 6.17 28.43
CA VAL A 121 -8.27 7.16 28.91
C VAL A 121 -9.02 6.55 30.08
N ASP A 122 -8.82 7.11 31.27
CA ASP A 122 -9.39 6.63 32.52
C ASP A 122 -9.18 5.11 32.71
N HIS A 123 -10.22 4.31 32.50
CA HIS A 123 -10.20 2.86 32.65
C HIS A 123 -10.12 2.10 31.33
N VAL A 124 -10.12 2.80 30.19
CA VAL A 124 -10.07 2.22 28.85
C VAL A 124 -8.67 2.41 28.27
N GLU A 125 -8.05 1.30 27.88
CA GLU A 125 -6.80 1.28 27.12
C GLU A 125 -7.10 0.64 25.77
N PHE A 126 -6.57 1.23 24.70
CA PHE A 126 -6.67 0.64 23.37
C PHE A 126 -5.45 0.89 22.52
N ALA A 127 -5.25 0.04 21.52
CA ALA A 127 -4.25 0.19 20.50
C ALA A 127 -4.91 0.05 19.12
N LEU A 128 -4.39 0.80 18.11
CA LEU A 128 -4.98 0.91 16.79
C LEU A 128 -3.92 0.72 15.71
N GLY A 129 -4.20 -0.18 14.75
CA GLY A 129 -3.47 -0.33 13.49
C GLY A 129 -4.35 0.09 12.32
N HIS A 130 -3.76 0.82 11.35
CA HIS A 130 -4.47 1.41 10.22
C HIS A 130 -3.82 1.02 8.89
N ASN A 131 -4.63 0.60 7.94
CA ASN A 131 -4.30 0.45 6.54
C ASN A 131 -5.19 1.38 5.72
N GLY A 132 -4.63 2.46 5.20
CA GLY A 132 -5.37 3.45 4.43
C GLY A 132 -4.74 4.83 4.46
N ASN A 133 -5.56 5.85 4.22
CA ASN A 133 -5.21 7.27 4.30
C ASN A 133 -6.48 8.11 4.39
N LEU A 134 -6.58 8.96 5.40
CA LEU A 134 -7.68 9.91 5.55
C LEU A 134 -7.38 11.19 4.76
N ILE A 135 -8.43 11.80 4.22
CA ILE A 135 -8.33 13.01 3.39
C ILE A 135 -8.84 14.28 4.08
N ASN A 136 -9.60 14.16 5.18
CA ASN A 136 -10.16 15.29 5.93
C ASN A 136 -9.47 15.54 7.29
N THR A 137 -8.20 15.16 7.43
CA THR A 137 -7.46 15.21 8.71
C THR A 137 -7.33 16.60 9.29
N GLU A 138 -7.17 17.66 8.46
CA GLU A 138 -7.07 19.04 8.91
C GLU A 138 -8.39 19.55 9.50
N GLU A 139 -9.50 19.23 8.82
CA GLU A 139 -10.83 19.60 9.26
C GLU A 139 -11.18 18.94 10.61
N LEU A 140 -10.90 17.64 10.73
CA LEU A 140 -11.14 16.89 11.96
C LEU A 140 -10.29 17.40 13.13
N ALA A 141 -9.00 17.65 12.91
CA ALA A 141 -8.11 18.20 13.93
C ALA A 141 -8.56 19.61 14.39
N ALA A 142 -8.99 20.45 13.43
CA ALA A 142 -9.49 21.78 13.73
C ALA A 142 -10.83 21.74 14.50
N ALA A 143 -11.77 20.87 14.08
CA ALA A 143 -13.05 20.68 14.75
C ALA A 143 -12.88 20.18 16.20
N ALA A 144 -11.89 19.31 16.44
CA ALA A 144 -11.52 18.83 17.77
C ALA A 144 -10.68 19.83 18.58
N GLY A 145 -10.39 21.03 18.04
CA GLY A 145 -9.58 22.05 18.73
C GLY A 145 -8.13 21.66 18.98
N MET A 146 -7.58 20.72 18.20
CA MET A 146 -6.21 20.25 18.35
C MET A 146 -5.20 21.30 17.87
N LEU A 147 -4.13 21.45 18.63
CA LEU A 147 -3.03 22.31 18.23
C LEU A 147 -2.15 21.59 17.20
N SER A 148 -1.58 22.36 16.26
CA SER A 148 -0.64 21.84 15.27
C SER A 148 0.51 21.06 15.94
N GLY A 149 0.79 19.84 15.46
CA GLY A 149 1.83 18.96 15.99
C GLY A 149 1.42 18.13 17.22
N THR A 150 0.17 18.24 17.69
CA THR A 150 -0.38 17.35 18.72
C THR A 150 -0.45 15.92 18.16
N VAL A 151 -1.01 15.78 16.96
CA VAL A 151 -1.06 14.56 16.16
C VAL A 151 -0.13 14.70 14.95
N THR A 152 0.48 13.61 14.50
CA THR A 152 1.46 13.64 13.41
C THR A 152 1.15 12.65 12.28
N SER A 153 0.08 11.85 12.43
CA SER A 153 -0.46 10.96 11.41
C SER A 153 -1.98 10.89 11.52
N ASP A 154 -2.63 10.43 10.47
CA ASP A 154 -4.06 10.15 10.44
C ASP A 154 -4.50 9.10 11.48
N SER A 155 -3.69 8.06 11.65
CA SER A 155 -3.93 7.02 12.67
C SER A 155 -3.85 7.57 14.10
N ASP A 156 -2.92 8.50 14.35
CA ASP A 156 -2.78 9.21 15.62
C ASP A 156 -4.01 10.11 15.88
N LEU A 157 -4.51 10.77 14.81
CA LEU A 157 -5.74 11.57 14.86
C LEU A 157 -6.97 10.72 15.20
N VAL A 158 -7.16 9.58 14.52
CA VAL A 158 -8.29 8.68 14.83
C VAL A 158 -8.25 8.21 16.28
N ALA A 159 -7.06 7.84 16.77
CA ALA A 159 -6.90 7.40 18.16
C ALA A 159 -7.23 8.53 19.15
N GLU A 160 -6.88 9.78 18.83
CA GLU A 160 -7.20 10.95 19.68
C GLU A 160 -8.69 11.28 19.68
N LEU A 161 -9.37 11.19 18.52
CA LEU A 161 -10.81 11.39 18.41
C LEU A 161 -11.59 10.34 19.21
N LEU A 162 -11.20 9.07 19.13
CA LEU A 162 -11.80 8.00 19.94
C LEU A 162 -11.55 8.23 21.44
N ALA A 163 -10.36 8.68 21.82
CA ALA A 163 -10.03 8.99 23.19
C ALA A 163 -10.87 10.17 23.72
N ALA A 164 -11.12 11.19 22.91
CA ALA A 164 -11.95 12.33 23.27
C ALA A 164 -13.43 11.90 23.52
N GLU A 165 -14.01 11.07 22.65
CA GLU A 165 -15.37 10.56 22.81
C GLU A 165 -15.54 9.67 24.05
N LEU A 166 -14.50 8.90 24.41
CA LEU A 166 -14.52 8.10 25.64
C LEU A 166 -14.62 8.97 26.91
N LEU A 167 -14.07 10.19 26.90
CA LEU A 167 -14.19 11.14 28.01
C LEU A 167 -15.60 11.71 28.17
N GLU A 168 -16.40 11.72 27.09
CA GLU A 168 -17.78 12.22 27.13
C GLU A 168 -18.78 11.17 27.68
N THR A 169 -18.33 9.91 27.87
CA THR A 169 -19.17 8.77 28.31
C THR A 169 -18.65 8.08 29.57
N PRO A 170 -18.31 8.82 30.66
CA PRO A 170 -17.61 8.24 31.82
C PRO A 170 -18.47 7.26 32.63
N ASP A 171 -19.79 7.31 32.48
CA ASP A 171 -20.76 6.51 33.24
C ASP A 171 -21.11 5.16 32.54
N LEU A 172 -20.67 4.97 31.30
CA LEU A 172 -20.93 3.72 30.57
C LEU A 172 -19.93 2.63 30.96
N ASP A 173 -20.35 1.38 30.77
CA ASP A 173 -19.41 0.24 30.79
C ASP A 173 -18.33 0.45 29.73
N PRO A 174 -17.05 0.12 29.98
CA PRO A 174 -15.96 0.34 29.03
C PRO A 174 -16.23 -0.18 27.62
N ALA A 175 -16.89 -1.33 27.50
CA ALA A 175 -17.24 -1.90 26.20
C ALA A 175 -18.35 -1.09 25.50
N GLU A 176 -19.36 -0.65 26.22
CA GLU A 176 -20.45 0.19 25.70
C GLU A 176 -19.93 1.58 25.34
N ALA A 177 -19.06 2.18 26.15
CA ALA A 177 -18.43 3.47 25.89
C ALA A 177 -17.61 3.42 24.59
N PHE A 178 -16.85 2.34 24.38
CA PHE A 178 -16.03 2.20 23.18
C PHE A 178 -16.89 1.98 21.91
N ASP A 179 -17.98 1.19 22.01
CA ASP A 179 -18.93 1.02 20.90
C ASP A 179 -19.63 2.35 20.55
N ALA A 180 -19.97 3.17 21.56
CA ALA A 180 -20.51 4.50 21.36
C ALA A 180 -19.51 5.43 20.69
N ALA A 181 -18.25 5.44 21.14
CA ALA A 181 -17.17 6.23 20.54
C ALA A 181 -16.92 5.84 19.07
N LEU A 182 -16.90 4.55 18.74
CA LEU A 182 -16.81 4.08 17.35
C LEU A 182 -17.99 4.61 16.51
N THR A 183 -19.20 4.53 17.05
CA THR A 183 -20.42 4.97 16.34
C THR A 183 -20.43 6.47 16.10
N ALA A 184 -19.86 7.26 17.00
CA ALA A 184 -19.77 8.72 16.87
C ALA A 184 -18.65 9.15 15.91
N VAL A 185 -17.45 8.54 16.03
CA VAL A 185 -16.24 8.97 15.29
C VAL A 185 -16.20 8.44 13.86
N LEU A 186 -16.49 7.14 13.64
CA LEU A 186 -16.26 6.54 12.32
C LEU A 186 -17.02 7.23 11.18
N PRO A 187 -18.28 7.69 11.33
CA PRO A 187 -18.99 8.40 10.26
C PRO A 187 -18.42 9.78 9.91
N THR A 188 -17.52 10.34 10.73
CA THR A 188 -16.87 11.63 10.45
C THR A 188 -15.60 11.49 9.64
N LEU A 189 -15.07 10.28 9.52
CA LEU A 189 -13.83 10.00 8.80
C LEU A 189 -14.09 9.92 7.30
N GLU A 190 -13.30 10.63 6.49
CA GLU A 190 -13.33 10.57 5.04
C GLU A 190 -12.00 10.02 4.48
N GLY A 191 -12.10 9.13 3.49
CA GLY A 191 -10.96 8.48 2.86
C GLY A 191 -10.96 6.97 3.02
N ALA A 192 -9.79 6.36 2.92
CA ALA A 192 -9.62 4.92 3.03
C ALA A 192 -9.16 4.53 4.44
N PHE A 193 -9.87 3.60 5.09
CA PHE A 193 -9.43 3.06 6.37
C PHE A 193 -9.94 1.64 6.64
N SER A 194 -9.02 0.70 6.68
CA SER A 194 -9.22 -0.58 7.34
C SER A 194 -8.46 -0.56 8.66
N LEU A 195 -9.19 -0.60 9.79
CA LEU A 195 -8.61 -0.53 11.12
C LEU A 195 -8.68 -1.88 11.81
N VAL A 196 -7.65 -2.18 12.60
CA VAL A 196 -7.70 -3.24 13.61
C VAL A 196 -7.37 -2.61 14.95
N ILE A 197 -8.29 -2.72 15.90
CA ILE A 197 -8.19 -2.11 17.22
C ILE A 197 -8.22 -3.23 18.26
N ALA A 198 -7.46 -3.10 19.33
CA ALA A 198 -7.55 -3.95 20.51
C ALA A 198 -7.79 -3.07 21.74
N ASP A 199 -8.72 -3.46 22.58
CA ASP A 199 -8.76 -3.11 23.99
C ASP A 199 -8.27 -4.30 24.84
N ARG A 200 -8.50 -4.29 26.15
CA ARG A 200 -8.06 -5.37 27.03
C ARG A 200 -8.68 -6.72 26.73
N ASP A 201 -9.94 -6.73 26.28
CA ASP A 201 -10.80 -7.93 26.20
C ASP A 201 -11.24 -8.28 24.80
N ARG A 202 -11.06 -7.36 23.82
CA ARG A 202 -11.64 -7.46 22.49
C ARG A 202 -10.67 -7.05 21.40
N ILE A 203 -10.87 -7.62 20.20
CA ILE A 203 -10.34 -7.05 18.95
C ILE A 203 -11.50 -6.57 18.09
N ILE A 204 -11.27 -5.48 17.35
CA ILE A 204 -12.29 -4.82 16.53
C ILE A 204 -11.70 -4.61 15.15
N GLY A 205 -12.42 -5.06 14.12
CA GLY A 205 -12.10 -4.78 12.73
C GLY A 205 -13.06 -3.74 12.17
N VAL A 206 -12.54 -2.73 11.49
CA VAL A 206 -13.35 -1.67 10.85
C VAL A 206 -12.99 -1.60 9.38
N ARG A 207 -13.98 -1.50 8.52
CA ARG A 207 -13.79 -1.23 7.09
C ARG A 207 -14.55 0.03 6.70
N ASP A 208 -13.91 0.95 5.99
CA ASP A 208 -14.52 2.19 5.51
C ASP A 208 -15.76 1.93 4.63
N PRO A 209 -16.67 2.91 4.45
CA PRO A 209 -17.93 2.72 3.73
C PRO A 209 -17.75 2.44 2.23
N ASN A 210 -16.58 2.73 1.65
CA ASN A 210 -16.23 2.35 0.29
C ASN A 210 -15.53 0.97 0.23
N GLY A 211 -14.97 0.52 1.35
CA GLY A 211 -14.20 -0.72 1.39
C GLY A 211 -12.93 -0.66 0.53
N PHE A 212 -12.27 0.51 0.47
CA PHE A 212 -11.09 0.73 -0.38
C PHE A 212 -9.99 -0.30 -0.13
N ARG A 213 -9.72 -0.62 1.14
CA ARG A 213 -8.69 -1.58 1.50
C ARG A 213 -9.30 -2.89 1.98
N PRO A 214 -8.67 -4.02 1.63
CA PRO A 214 -9.20 -5.32 2.04
C PRO A 214 -9.04 -5.55 3.54
N LEU A 215 -10.03 -6.22 4.13
CA LEU A 215 -10.00 -6.76 5.49
C LEU A 215 -10.88 -8.00 5.53
N CYS A 216 -10.33 -9.12 5.98
CA CYS A 216 -11.03 -10.40 6.05
C CYS A 216 -11.10 -10.93 7.48
N LEU A 217 -12.18 -11.68 7.76
CA LEU A 217 -12.41 -12.43 8.97
C LEU A 217 -12.06 -13.89 8.74
N GLY A 218 -11.22 -14.44 9.59
CA GLY A 218 -10.83 -15.84 9.61
C GLY A 218 -11.21 -16.55 10.90
N ARG A 219 -11.31 -17.87 10.82
CA ARG A 219 -11.53 -18.77 11.96
C ARG A 219 -10.29 -19.59 12.22
N LEU A 220 -9.77 -19.49 13.42
CA LEU A 220 -8.73 -20.37 13.97
C LEU A 220 -9.39 -21.34 14.95
N ASP A 221 -8.78 -22.50 15.20
CA ASP A 221 -9.26 -23.40 16.25
C ASP A 221 -9.22 -22.70 17.62
N GLY A 222 -10.40 -22.54 18.24
CA GLY A 222 -10.59 -21.79 19.47
C GLY A 222 -10.53 -20.26 19.36
N GLY A 223 -10.40 -19.67 18.15
CA GLY A 223 -10.20 -18.24 18.00
C GLY A 223 -10.71 -17.63 16.71
N TRP A 224 -10.55 -16.31 16.59
CA TRP A 224 -10.90 -15.50 15.43
C TRP A 224 -9.72 -14.64 15.00
N VAL A 225 -9.66 -14.33 13.71
CA VAL A 225 -8.56 -13.57 13.13
C VAL A 225 -9.11 -12.50 12.18
N LEU A 226 -8.51 -11.33 12.20
CA LEU A 226 -8.70 -10.25 11.23
C LEU A 226 -7.38 -10.05 10.48
N ALA A 227 -7.42 -9.92 9.15
CA ALA A 227 -6.22 -9.69 8.36
C ALA A 227 -6.52 -8.89 7.10
N SER A 228 -5.55 -8.09 6.64
CA SER A 228 -5.64 -7.41 5.34
C SER A 228 -5.77 -8.38 4.18
N GLU A 229 -5.09 -9.54 4.25
CA GLU A 229 -5.08 -10.54 3.17
C GLU A 229 -5.17 -11.98 3.70
N THR A 230 -5.75 -12.85 2.88
CA THR A 230 -5.93 -14.28 3.21
C THR A 230 -4.62 -15.05 3.44
N PRO A 231 -3.47 -14.75 2.78
CA PRO A 231 -2.21 -15.42 3.11
C PRO A 231 -1.75 -15.26 4.56
N ALA A 232 -2.18 -14.20 5.26
CA ALA A 232 -1.90 -14.06 6.68
C ALA A 232 -2.73 -15.01 7.56
N LEU A 233 -3.90 -15.44 7.07
CA LEU A 233 -4.69 -16.50 7.69
C LEU A 233 -4.06 -17.86 7.43
N ASP A 234 -3.67 -18.12 6.17
CA ASP A 234 -3.12 -19.42 5.75
C ASP A 234 -1.87 -19.80 6.53
N VAL A 235 -0.95 -18.84 6.74
CA VAL A 235 0.34 -19.08 7.40
C VAL A 235 0.19 -19.51 8.85
N ILE A 236 -0.89 -19.11 9.52
CA ILE A 236 -1.20 -19.49 10.91
C ILE A 236 -2.19 -20.65 11.01
N GLY A 237 -2.64 -21.22 9.88
CA GLY A 237 -3.62 -22.32 9.83
C GLY A 237 -5.06 -21.89 10.10
N ALA A 238 -5.38 -20.61 9.96
CA ALA A 238 -6.75 -20.12 10.02
C ALA A 238 -7.46 -20.27 8.68
N HIS A 239 -8.77 -20.39 8.69
CA HIS A 239 -9.60 -20.48 7.49
C HIS A 239 -10.38 -19.18 7.29
N MET A 240 -10.37 -18.64 6.08
CA MET A 240 -11.18 -17.48 5.73
C MET A 240 -12.66 -17.81 5.90
N VAL A 241 -13.39 -16.95 6.61
CA VAL A 241 -14.84 -17.01 6.76
C VAL A 241 -15.50 -16.12 5.70
N ARG A 242 -15.10 -14.84 5.66
CA ARG A 242 -15.58 -13.84 4.70
C ARG A 242 -14.70 -12.60 4.72
N GLU A 243 -14.86 -11.73 3.76
CA GLU A 243 -14.41 -10.35 3.88
C GLU A 243 -15.38 -9.56 4.78
N LEU A 244 -14.89 -8.50 5.46
CA LEU A 244 -15.76 -7.52 6.08
C LEU A 244 -16.47 -6.73 4.98
N GLU A 245 -17.75 -6.44 5.19
CA GLU A 245 -18.51 -5.59 4.29
C GLU A 245 -18.01 -4.13 4.37
N PRO A 246 -18.09 -3.34 3.29
CA PRO A 246 -17.89 -1.90 3.37
C PRO A 246 -18.80 -1.27 4.40
N GLY A 247 -18.26 -0.42 5.28
CA GLY A 247 -18.99 0.21 6.38
C GLY A 247 -19.24 -0.69 7.59
N GLU A 248 -18.70 -1.89 7.62
CA GLU A 248 -18.88 -2.83 8.73
C GLU A 248 -17.82 -2.65 9.81
N VAL A 249 -18.26 -2.79 11.07
CA VAL A 249 -17.42 -2.95 12.25
C VAL A 249 -17.68 -4.33 12.84
N VAL A 250 -16.65 -5.16 12.94
CA VAL A 250 -16.72 -6.49 13.58
C VAL A 250 -16.04 -6.42 14.94
N VAL A 251 -16.78 -6.72 15.99
CA VAL A 251 -16.25 -6.82 17.37
C VAL A 251 -16.14 -8.30 17.72
N ILE A 252 -14.98 -8.70 18.23
CA ILE A 252 -14.65 -10.08 18.59
C ILE A 252 -14.20 -10.13 20.04
N ASP A 253 -14.86 -10.97 20.84
CA ASP A 253 -14.60 -11.17 22.26
C ASP A 253 -14.84 -12.63 22.67
N GLY A 254 -14.86 -12.90 23.98
CA GLY A 254 -15.12 -14.25 24.53
C GLY A 254 -16.49 -14.85 24.20
N SER A 255 -17.45 -14.04 23.76
CA SER A 255 -18.79 -14.51 23.34
C SER A 255 -18.83 -14.88 21.84
N GLY A 256 -17.80 -14.53 21.06
CA GLY A 256 -17.73 -14.75 19.63
C GLY A 256 -17.50 -13.47 18.84
N HIS A 257 -18.24 -13.27 17.74
CA HIS A 257 -18.19 -12.03 16.98
C HIS A 257 -19.59 -11.46 16.73
N ARG A 258 -19.66 -10.14 16.64
CA ARG A 258 -20.87 -9.39 16.27
C ARG A 258 -20.51 -8.24 15.34
N SER A 259 -21.45 -7.78 14.53
CA SER A 259 -21.26 -6.66 13.60
C SER A 259 -22.05 -5.44 14.05
N LEU A 260 -21.43 -4.25 13.85
CA LEU A 260 -22.07 -2.94 13.97
C LEU A 260 -22.01 -2.25 12.61
N HIS A 261 -22.97 -1.39 12.31
CA HIS A 261 -23.06 -0.64 11.06
C HIS A 261 -23.27 0.85 11.40
N PRO A 262 -22.19 1.58 11.75
CA PRO A 262 -22.29 2.97 12.19
C PRO A 262 -22.62 3.95 11.06
N PHE A 263 -22.38 3.56 9.81
CA PHE A 263 -22.60 4.41 8.64
C PHE A 263 -24.05 4.38 8.18
N ALA A 264 -24.56 5.51 7.69
CA ALA A 264 -25.86 5.54 7.03
C ALA A 264 -25.83 4.67 5.75
N PRO A 265 -26.92 3.93 5.44
CA PRO A 265 -26.92 3.02 4.29
C PRO A 265 -26.62 3.67 2.94
N ASP A 266 -26.94 4.96 2.78
CA ASP A 266 -26.69 5.76 1.59
C ASP A 266 -25.25 6.31 1.52
N ALA A 267 -24.49 6.20 2.60
CA ALA A 267 -23.06 6.52 2.62
C ALA A 267 -22.19 5.32 2.23
N VAL A 268 -22.75 4.12 2.17
CA VAL A 268 -22.01 2.89 1.82
C VAL A 268 -22.04 2.68 0.32
N ASP A 269 -20.88 2.87 -0.33
CA ASP A 269 -20.69 2.71 -1.77
C ASP A 269 -19.45 1.84 -2.05
N PRO A 270 -19.61 0.51 -2.21
CA PRO A 270 -18.50 -0.42 -2.36
C PRO A 270 -17.62 -0.10 -3.56
N THR A 271 -16.37 0.29 -3.33
CA THR A 271 -15.38 0.69 -4.35
C THR A 271 -13.98 0.23 -3.96
N LEU A 272 -13.74 -1.10 -3.96
CA LEU A 272 -12.40 -1.67 -3.68
C LEU A 272 -11.34 -1.09 -4.61
N CYS A 273 -10.16 -0.79 -4.08
CA CYS A 273 -9.04 -0.34 -4.90
C CYS A 273 -8.67 -1.38 -5.98
N LEU A 274 -8.78 -1.01 -7.25
CA LEU A 274 -8.46 -1.90 -8.38
C LEU A 274 -6.99 -2.34 -8.39
N PHE A 275 -6.10 -1.49 -7.88
CA PHE A 275 -4.67 -1.82 -7.76
C PHE A 275 -4.36 -2.94 -6.75
N GLU A 276 -5.29 -3.32 -5.90
CA GLU A 276 -5.13 -4.55 -5.10
C GLU A 276 -5.03 -5.78 -6.01
N PHE A 277 -5.83 -5.86 -7.06
CA PHE A 277 -5.71 -6.91 -8.08
C PHE A 277 -4.47 -6.75 -8.96
N VAL A 278 -4.13 -5.52 -9.35
CA VAL A 278 -3.01 -5.26 -10.25
C VAL A 278 -1.67 -5.54 -9.59
N TYR A 279 -1.46 -5.01 -8.36
CA TYR A 279 -0.13 -4.97 -7.74
C TYR A 279 -0.11 -5.33 -6.24
N PHE A 280 -0.94 -4.67 -5.37
CA PHE A 280 -0.71 -4.71 -3.93
C PHE A 280 -0.87 -6.08 -3.28
N ALA A 281 -1.98 -6.77 -3.58
CA ALA A 281 -2.25 -8.06 -2.96
C ALA A 281 -1.25 -9.13 -3.44
N ARG A 282 -0.91 -10.06 -2.56
CA ARG A 282 -0.11 -11.22 -2.93
C ARG A 282 -0.84 -12.06 -3.99
N PRO A 283 -0.11 -12.72 -4.90
CA PRO A 283 -0.75 -13.58 -5.91
C PRO A 283 -1.63 -14.70 -5.32
N ASP A 284 -1.27 -15.18 -4.14
CA ASP A 284 -1.99 -16.24 -3.41
C ASP A 284 -3.18 -15.71 -2.58
N ALA A 285 -3.45 -14.39 -2.60
CA ALA A 285 -4.60 -13.80 -1.94
C ALA A 285 -5.93 -14.05 -2.69
N LEU A 286 -7.02 -14.03 -1.93
CA LEU A 286 -8.39 -13.96 -2.43
C LEU A 286 -8.97 -12.57 -2.17
N LEU A 287 -9.57 -11.95 -3.18
CA LEU A 287 -10.29 -10.69 -3.09
C LEU A 287 -11.63 -10.81 -3.81
N TYR A 288 -12.73 -10.44 -3.15
CA TYR A 288 -14.09 -10.65 -3.67
C TYR A 288 -14.34 -12.09 -4.16
N GLY A 289 -13.79 -13.06 -3.43
CA GLY A 289 -13.86 -14.47 -3.78
C GLY A 289 -13.06 -14.87 -5.01
N GLN A 290 -12.25 -13.96 -5.59
CA GLN A 290 -11.43 -14.20 -6.77
C GLN A 290 -9.95 -14.35 -6.41
N SER A 291 -9.28 -15.31 -7.05
CA SER A 291 -7.82 -15.46 -6.95
C SER A 291 -7.11 -14.30 -7.65
N VAL A 292 -6.26 -13.57 -6.93
CA VAL A 292 -5.44 -12.50 -7.48
C VAL A 292 -4.51 -13.02 -8.58
N HIS A 293 -3.90 -14.20 -8.39
CA HIS A 293 -3.07 -14.84 -9.41
C HIS A 293 -3.84 -15.08 -10.71
N HIS A 294 -5.03 -15.70 -10.62
CA HIS A 294 -5.84 -15.95 -11.80
C HIS A 294 -6.33 -14.67 -12.48
N ALA A 295 -6.65 -13.63 -11.71
CA ALA A 295 -6.99 -12.33 -12.28
C ALA A 295 -5.82 -11.75 -13.10
N ARG A 296 -4.59 -11.79 -12.56
CA ARG A 296 -3.38 -11.34 -13.28
C ARG A 296 -3.08 -12.18 -14.52
N VAL A 297 -3.32 -13.49 -14.47
CA VAL A 297 -3.20 -14.35 -15.67
C VAL A 297 -4.20 -13.91 -16.74
N ARG A 298 -5.48 -13.68 -16.39
CA ARG A 298 -6.50 -13.17 -17.33
C ARG A 298 -6.16 -11.79 -17.90
N MET A 299 -5.56 -10.88 -17.09
CA MET A 299 -5.06 -9.60 -17.59
C MET A 299 -4.03 -9.81 -18.71
N GLY A 300 -3.13 -10.77 -18.56
CA GLY A 300 -2.14 -11.13 -19.58
C GLY A 300 -2.77 -11.74 -20.84
N GLU A 301 -3.75 -12.62 -20.68
CA GLU A 301 -4.50 -13.20 -21.79
C GLU A 301 -5.23 -12.10 -22.59
N ALA A 302 -5.97 -11.22 -21.90
CA ALA A 302 -6.66 -10.09 -22.49
C ALA A 302 -5.71 -9.10 -23.19
N LEU A 303 -4.51 -8.90 -22.63
CA LEU A 303 -3.48 -8.03 -23.21
C LEU A 303 -2.89 -8.62 -24.50
N ALA A 304 -2.70 -9.94 -24.57
CA ALA A 304 -2.24 -10.64 -25.79
C ALA A 304 -3.27 -10.54 -26.93
N GLU A 305 -4.56 -10.67 -26.60
CA GLU A 305 -5.66 -10.47 -27.58
C GLU A 305 -5.75 -9.03 -28.06
N GLN A 306 -5.59 -8.05 -27.14
CA GLN A 306 -5.71 -6.63 -27.44
C GLN A 306 -4.53 -6.11 -28.29
N ALA A 307 -3.32 -6.57 -27.99
CA ALA A 307 -2.08 -6.05 -28.56
C ALA A 307 -1.13 -7.19 -29.00
N PRO A 308 -1.52 -7.99 -30.02
CA PRO A 308 -0.68 -9.07 -30.53
C PRO A 308 0.62 -8.50 -31.10
N VAL A 309 1.67 -9.32 -31.07
CA VAL A 309 2.99 -8.99 -31.61
C VAL A 309 3.72 -10.25 -32.01
N GLU A 310 4.59 -10.17 -33.01
CA GLU A 310 5.53 -11.25 -33.36
C GLU A 310 6.79 -11.12 -32.51
N ALA A 311 7.08 -12.14 -31.74
CA ALA A 311 8.27 -12.20 -30.87
C ALA A 311 8.70 -13.67 -30.65
N ASP A 312 9.90 -13.85 -30.11
CA ASP A 312 10.49 -15.16 -29.88
C ASP A 312 10.28 -15.64 -28.45
N MET A 313 10.10 -14.71 -27.50
CA MET A 313 9.94 -15.02 -26.08
C MET A 313 9.05 -13.99 -25.37
N VAL A 314 8.21 -14.47 -24.44
CA VAL A 314 7.50 -13.64 -23.45
C VAL A 314 8.18 -13.78 -22.09
N MET A 315 8.42 -12.68 -21.41
CA MET A 315 8.94 -12.66 -20.05
C MET A 315 8.18 -11.67 -19.19
N GLY A 316 8.08 -11.94 -17.88
CA GLY A 316 7.55 -11.01 -16.90
C GLY A 316 8.65 -10.25 -16.18
N VAL A 317 8.36 -9.01 -15.78
CA VAL A 317 9.19 -8.30 -14.81
C VAL A 317 9.02 -8.97 -13.44
N PRO A 318 10.10 -9.48 -12.83
CA PRO A 318 10.00 -10.17 -11.53
C PRO A 318 9.64 -9.21 -10.38
N GLU A 319 8.66 -9.55 -9.53
CA GLU A 319 7.85 -10.78 -9.55
C GLU A 319 6.40 -10.45 -9.98
N SER A 320 6.00 -9.18 -10.01
CA SER A 320 4.64 -8.71 -10.20
C SER A 320 4.10 -8.96 -11.63
N GLY A 321 4.93 -8.80 -12.65
CA GLY A 321 4.56 -9.04 -14.04
C GLY A 321 4.49 -10.52 -14.45
N MET A 322 4.99 -11.44 -13.63
CA MET A 322 5.12 -12.86 -14.02
C MET A 322 3.77 -13.56 -14.31
N PRO A 323 2.71 -13.41 -13.50
CA PRO A 323 1.43 -14.06 -13.79
C PRO A 323 0.77 -13.53 -15.08
N ALA A 324 0.87 -12.22 -15.35
CA ALA A 324 0.37 -11.63 -16.59
C ALA A 324 1.19 -12.10 -17.80
N ALA A 325 2.51 -12.25 -17.66
CA ALA A 325 3.36 -12.80 -18.72
C ALA A 325 3.03 -14.27 -19.04
N GLU A 326 2.70 -15.07 -18.03
CA GLU A 326 2.20 -16.44 -18.22
C GLU A 326 0.89 -16.44 -19.04
N GLY A 327 -0.06 -15.58 -18.68
CA GLY A 327 -1.32 -15.41 -19.41
C GLY A 327 -1.10 -14.95 -20.86
N PHE A 328 -0.23 -13.95 -21.06
CA PHE A 328 0.13 -13.45 -22.39
C PHE A 328 0.75 -14.57 -23.26
N SER A 329 1.71 -15.31 -22.72
CA SER A 329 2.33 -16.46 -23.43
C SER A 329 1.30 -17.51 -23.81
N ARG A 330 0.40 -17.86 -22.89
CA ARG A 330 -0.65 -18.86 -23.13
C ARG A 330 -1.60 -18.44 -24.26
N ALA A 331 -2.02 -17.19 -24.29
CA ALA A 331 -2.97 -16.69 -25.30
C ALA A 331 -2.31 -16.41 -26.65
N SER A 332 -1.08 -15.88 -26.66
CA SER A 332 -0.34 -15.58 -27.90
C SER A 332 0.32 -16.79 -28.55
N GLY A 333 0.59 -17.86 -27.79
CA GLY A 333 1.37 -19.00 -28.23
C GLY A 333 2.88 -18.75 -28.29
N ILE A 334 3.37 -17.56 -27.94
CA ILE A 334 4.79 -17.24 -27.85
C ILE A 334 5.36 -17.90 -26.58
N PRO A 335 6.50 -18.61 -26.65
CA PRO A 335 7.08 -19.31 -25.50
C PRO A 335 7.34 -18.38 -24.31
N TYR A 336 6.99 -18.83 -23.09
CA TYR A 336 7.40 -18.18 -21.86
C TYR A 336 8.85 -18.49 -21.53
N GLY A 337 9.64 -17.48 -21.20
CA GLY A 337 11.03 -17.61 -20.79
C GLY A 337 11.41 -16.66 -19.65
N GLN A 338 12.56 -16.90 -19.04
CA GLN A 338 13.15 -15.99 -18.08
C GLN A 338 14.26 -15.18 -18.74
N GLY A 339 14.08 -13.87 -18.81
CA GLY A 339 15.11 -12.94 -19.28
C GLY A 339 15.74 -12.12 -18.16
N LEU A 340 15.05 -12.02 -17.00
CA LEU A 340 15.52 -11.28 -15.83
C LEU A 340 15.50 -12.14 -14.57
N VAL A 341 16.48 -11.92 -13.70
CA VAL A 341 16.55 -12.53 -12.37
C VAL A 341 16.59 -11.42 -11.33
N LYS A 342 15.67 -11.50 -10.34
CA LYS A 342 15.66 -10.62 -9.19
C LYS A 342 16.61 -11.14 -8.12
N ASN A 343 17.46 -10.27 -7.59
CA ASN A 343 18.29 -10.60 -6.45
C ASN A 343 17.44 -10.59 -5.17
N ARG A 344 17.19 -11.76 -4.59
CA ARG A 344 16.33 -11.95 -3.41
C ARG A 344 16.94 -11.41 -2.11
N TYR A 345 18.26 -11.19 -2.08
CA TYR A 345 18.99 -10.72 -0.88
C TYR A 345 19.11 -9.21 -0.81
N ILE A 346 18.72 -8.49 -1.85
CA ILE A 346 18.71 -7.03 -1.86
C ILE A 346 17.30 -6.58 -1.50
N GLY A 347 17.14 -6.07 -0.29
CA GLY A 347 15.98 -5.34 0.16
C GLY A 347 15.87 -3.96 -0.53
N ARG A 348 15.11 -3.02 0.03
CA ARG A 348 15.09 -1.63 -0.45
C ARG A 348 16.50 -1.06 -0.44
N THR A 349 16.96 -0.60 -1.60
CA THR A 349 18.29 -0.01 -1.76
C THR A 349 18.33 1.37 -1.10
N PHE A 350 19.48 1.65 -0.45
CA PHE A 350 19.81 2.97 0.09
C PHE A 350 19.56 4.09 -0.94
N ILE A 351 19.18 5.26 -0.43
CA ILE A 351 19.10 6.51 -1.21
C ILE A 351 20.41 6.72 -1.94
N ALA A 352 20.38 6.65 -3.25
CA ALA A 352 21.56 6.87 -4.07
C ALA A 352 21.59 8.34 -4.52
N PRO A 353 22.50 9.16 -4.02
CA PRO A 353 22.51 10.61 -4.26
C PRO A 353 22.85 11.00 -5.71
N THR A 354 23.32 10.07 -6.54
CA THR A 354 23.69 10.35 -7.93
C THR A 354 22.98 9.40 -8.89
N GLN A 355 22.74 9.87 -10.13
CA GLN A 355 22.12 9.07 -11.20
C GLN A 355 22.92 7.78 -11.52
N ALA A 356 24.24 7.82 -11.41
CA ALA A 356 25.10 6.64 -11.61
C ALA A 356 24.87 5.57 -10.52
N LEU A 357 24.72 6.00 -9.27
CA LEU A 357 24.42 5.09 -8.15
C LEU A 357 23.00 4.52 -8.24
N ARG A 358 22.03 5.30 -8.73
CA ARG A 358 20.66 4.84 -8.98
C ARG A 358 20.62 3.77 -10.06
N ALA A 359 21.30 3.97 -11.19
CA ALA A 359 21.44 2.96 -12.23
C ALA A 359 22.16 1.69 -11.72
N ALA A 360 23.12 1.83 -10.80
CA ALA A 360 23.76 0.69 -10.14
C ALA A 360 22.77 -0.05 -9.22
N ALA A 361 21.89 0.66 -8.52
CA ALA A 361 20.87 0.08 -7.66
C ALA A 361 19.87 -0.79 -8.44
N VAL A 362 19.42 -0.36 -9.62
CA VAL A 362 18.57 -1.18 -10.49
C VAL A 362 19.33 -2.44 -10.94
N ARG A 363 20.61 -2.32 -11.36
CA ARG A 363 21.43 -3.48 -11.72
C ARG A 363 21.71 -4.44 -10.56
N MET A 364 21.73 -3.96 -9.32
CA MET A 364 21.81 -4.83 -8.16
C MET A 364 20.52 -5.63 -7.94
N LYS A 365 19.35 -5.01 -8.22
CA LYS A 365 18.04 -5.65 -8.04
C LYS A 365 17.70 -6.64 -9.15
N LEU A 366 18.01 -6.30 -10.40
CA LEU A 366 17.64 -7.07 -11.59
C LEU A 366 18.88 -7.33 -12.45
N ASN A 367 19.06 -8.58 -12.87
CA ASN A 367 20.13 -9.00 -13.78
C ASN A 367 19.56 -9.69 -15.00
N PRO A 368 20.02 -9.34 -16.24
CA PRO A 368 19.60 -10.00 -17.45
C PRO A 368 20.28 -11.36 -17.61
N LEU A 369 19.53 -12.34 -18.08
CA LEU A 369 20.04 -13.65 -18.52
C LEU A 369 20.44 -13.53 -19.99
N ARG A 370 21.72 -13.18 -20.26
CA ARG A 370 22.22 -12.88 -21.60
C ARG A 370 21.97 -14.02 -22.58
N ASP A 371 22.24 -15.26 -22.19
CA ASP A 371 22.06 -16.45 -23.04
C ASP A 371 20.61 -16.68 -23.48
N SER A 372 19.63 -16.10 -22.73
CA SER A 372 18.20 -16.19 -23.05
C SER A 372 17.71 -15.02 -23.89
N ILE A 373 18.45 -13.90 -23.92
CA ILE A 373 18.00 -12.63 -24.52
C ILE A 373 18.73 -12.33 -25.84
N ASP A 374 19.98 -12.73 -25.96
CA ASP A 374 20.83 -12.38 -27.11
C ASP A 374 20.20 -12.83 -28.44
N GLY A 375 20.01 -11.88 -29.36
CA GLY A 375 19.38 -12.07 -30.65
C GLY A 375 17.88 -12.38 -30.62
N GLN A 376 17.18 -12.18 -29.47
CA GLN A 376 15.75 -12.45 -29.34
C GLN A 376 14.92 -11.17 -29.45
N ARG A 377 13.74 -11.30 -30.07
CA ARG A 377 12.65 -10.33 -29.96
C ARG A 377 11.83 -10.69 -28.72
N VAL A 378 11.84 -9.81 -27.72
CA VAL A 378 11.26 -10.13 -26.41
C VAL A 378 10.00 -9.31 -26.12
N VAL A 379 8.95 -9.98 -25.65
CA VAL A 379 7.80 -9.32 -25.02
C VAL A 379 8.07 -9.24 -23.53
N VAL A 380 8.12 -8.04 -22.99
CA VAL A 380 8.28 -7.77 -21.57
C VAL A 380 6.94 -7.35 -20.98
N VAL A 381 6.42 -8.14 -20.06
CA VAL A 381 5.14 -7.87 -19.40
C VAL A 381 5.40 -7.34 -18.00
N ASP A 382 4.83 -6.18 -17.68
CA ASP A 382 4.86 -5.57 -16.35
C ASP A 382 3.45 -5.25 -15.86
N ASP A 383 3.28 -5.02 -14.55
CA ASP A 383 1.98 -4.66 -13.97
C ASP A 383 1.57 -3.22 -14.28
N SER A 384 2.49 -2.27 -14.10
CA SER A 384 2.24 -0.83 -14.24
C SER A 384 3.52 -0.04 -14.52
N ILE A 385 3.38 1.15 -15.09
CA ILE A 385 4.46 2.14 -15.24
C ILE A 385 3.98 3.44 -14.59
N VAL A 386 4.67 3.87 -13.51
CA VAL A 386 4.32 5.09 -12.77
C VAL A 386 5.23 6.25 -13.19
N ARG A 387 6.52 6.21 -12.89
CA ARG A 387 7.52 7.25 -13.24
C ARG A 387 8.38 6.89 -14.46
N GLY A 388 8.48 5.61 -14.83
CA GLY A 388 9.18 5.08 -16.00
C GLY A 388 10.71 5.02 -15.89
N THR A 389 11.32 5.44 -14.78
CA THR A 389 12.79 5.46 -14.61
C THR A 389 13.38 4.06 -14.49
N THR A 390 12.75 3.19 -13.71
CA THR A 390 13.15 1.78 -13.54
C THR A 390 12.91 1.00 -14.82
N THR A 391 11.75 1.18 -15.46
CA THR A 391 11.40 0.52 -16.71
C THR A 391 12.39 0.89 -17.81
N ARG A 392 12.76 2.17 -17.95
CA ARG A 392 13.77 2.63 -18.90
C ARG A 392 15.15 2.02 -18.65
N ALA A 393 15.56 1.93 -17.38
CA ALA A 393 16.84 1.32 -17.02
C ALA A 393 16.84 -0.18 -17.32
N MET A 394 15.73 -0.87 -17.09
CA MET A 394 15.53 -2.28 -17.40
C MET A 394 15.58 -2.53 -18.91
N VAL A 395 14.89 -1.73 -19.71
CA VAL A 395 14.92 -1.83 -21.19
C VAL A 395 16.35 -1.69 -21.71
N ARG A 396 17.13 -0.71 -21.21
CA ARG A 396 18.55 -0.57 -21.56
C ARG A 396 19.37 -1.82 -21.21
N MET A 397 19.12 -2.43 -20.04
CA MET A 397 19.81 -3.67 -19.67
C MET A 397 19.48 -4.82 -20.61
N LEU A 398 18.24 -4.93 -21.12
CA LEU A 398 17.85 -5.94 -22.10
C LEU A 398 18.54 -5.69 -23.46
N ARG A 399 18.59 -4.41 -23.91
CA ARG A 399 19.32 -4.03 -25.12
C ARG A 399 20.83 -4.34 -24.99
N ASP A 400 21.45 -3.98 -23.86
CA ASP A 400 22.85 -4.28 -23.56
C ASP A 400 23.14 -5.79 -23.45
N ALA A 401 22.11 -6.59 -23.18
CA ALA A 401 22.18 -8.06 -23.17
C ALA A 401 22.01 -8.69 -24.56
N GLY A 402 21.70 -7.90 -25.61
CA GLY A 402 21.61 -8.34 -26.99
C GLY A 402 20.18 -8.54 -27.50
N ALA A 403 19.14 -8.03 -26.81
CA ALA A 403 17.77 -8.07 -27.32
C ALA A 403 17.65 -7.36 -28.66
N GLU A 404 17.13 -8.05 -29.70
CA GLU A 404 16.92 -7.49 -31.03
C GLU A 404 15.75 -6.52 -31.04
N GLU A 405 14.60 -6.92 -30.46
CA GLU A 405 13.43 -6.08 -30.24
C GLU A 405 12.94 -6.22 -28.79
N VAL A 406 12.38 -5.14 -28.23
CA VAL A 406 11.76 -5.09 -26.91
C VAL A 406 10.34 -4.55 -27.04
N HIS A 407 9.36 -5.41 -26.82
CA HIS A 407 7.95 -5.06 -26.88
C HIS A 407 7.36 -5.01 -25.46
N MET A 408 7.07 -3.80 -24.97
CA MET A 408 6.52 -3.60 -23.64
C MET A 408 5.01 -3.79 -23.61
N ARG A 409 4.53 -4.58 -22.67
CA ARG A 409 3.10 -4.83 -22.42
C ARG A 409 2.82 -4.59 -20.95
N VAL A 410 1.84 -3.72 -20.67
CA VAL A 410 1.50 -3.32 -19.30
C VAL A 410 0.10 -3.82 -18.98
N SER A 411 -0.03 -4.64 -17.94
CA SER A 411 -1.29 -5.31 -17.59
C SER A 411 -2.29 -4.41 -16.84
N SER A 412 -1.98 -3.11 -16.70
CA SER A 412 -2.91 -2.07 -16.26
C SER A 412 -3.03 -0.95 -17.30
N PRO A 413 -4.06 -0.09 -17.22
CA PRO A 413 -4.11 1.16 -17.98
C PRO A 413 -3.02 2.14 -17.54
N PRO A 414 -2.78 3.23 -18.32
CA PRO A 414 -1.85 4.28 -17.95
C PRO A 414 -2.23 4.93 -16.62
N TYR A 415 -1.27 5.04 -15.68
CA TYR A 415 -1.43 5.67 -14.38
C TYR A 415 -1.29 7.20 -14.53
N ARG A 416 -2.40 7.95 -14.46
CA ARG A 416 -2.47 9.36 -14.84
C ARG A 416 -2.73 10.33 -13.69
N TRP A 417 -3.30 9.85 -12.57
CA TRP A 417 -3.77 10.69 -11.49
C TRP A 417 -3.19 10.24 -10.16
N PRO A 418 -2.92 11.17 -9.23
CA PRO A 418 -2.48 10.81 -7.89
C PRO A 418 -3.46 9.90 -7.16
N CYS A 419 -2.97 9.13 -6.21
CA CYS A 419 -3.82 8.40 -5.27
C CYS A 419 -3.84 9.13 -3.92
N PHE A 420 -5.03 9.27 -3.32
CA PHE A 420 -5.22 9.87 -2.00
C PHE A 420 -5.74 8.86 -0.96
N TYR A 421 -5.92 7.60 -1.35
CA TYR A 421 -6.51 6.53 -0.53
C TYR A 421 -5.50 5.48 -0.07
N GLY A 422 -4.21 5.88 0.05
CA GLY A 422 -3.19 5.02 0.67
C GLY A 422 -2.11 4.46 -0.28
N MET A 423 -1.91 5.09 -1.47
CA MET A 423 -0.73 4.87 -2.31
C MET A 423 0.10 6.15 -2.36
N ASP A 424 1.41 6.06 -2.16
CA ASP A 424 2.31 7.22 -2.15
C ASP A 424 2.65 7.69 -3.58
N THR A 425 1.68 8.33 -4.23
CA THR A 425 1.81 8.91 -5.58
C THR A 425 1.18 10.30 -5.64
N GLY A 426 1.38 11.10 -4.59
CA GLY A 426 0.69 12.38 -4.38
C GLY A 426 1.00 13.50 -5.39
N ILE A 427 2.07 13.39 -6.21
CA ILE A 427 2.48 14.47 -7.12
C ILE A 427 2.22 14.07 -8.57
N ARG A 428 1.23 14.71 -9.21
CA ARG A 428 0.85 14.43 -10.60
C ARG A 428 1.98 14.69 -11.59
N GLY A 429 2.83 15.69 -11.34
CA GLY A 429 3.97 16.03 -12.20
C GLY A 429 5.02 14.92 -12.31
N GLU A 430 5.08 14.00 -11.35
CA GLU A 430 5.98 12.84 -11.39
C GLU A 430 5.43 11.65 -12.19
N LEU A 431 4.15 11.65 -12.53
CA LEU A 431 3.49 10.56 -13.23
C LEU A 431 3.78 10.62 -14.73
N LEU A 432 4.41 9.58 -15.27
CA LEU A 432 4.83 9.54 -16.67
C LEU A 432 3.64 9.73 -17.63
N ALA A 433 2.55 8.99 -17.41
CA ALA A 433 1.37 9.03 -18.27
C ALA A 433 0.45 10.26 -18.03
N ALA A 434 0.71 11.08 -16.99
CA ALA A 434 0.08 12.39 -16.83
C ALA A 434 0.72 13.46 -17.72
N ASN A 435 1.98 13.25 -18.12
CA ASN A 435 2.81 14.24 -18.85
C ASN A 435 3.08 13.85 -20.30
N LEU A 436 3.03 12.55 -20.64
CA LEU A 436 3.37 12.04 -21.96
C LEU A 436 2.24 11.17 -22.51
N THR A 437 2.04 11.22 -23.82
CA THR A 437 1.21 10.27 -24.57
C THR A 437 1.86 8.89 -24.60
N VAL A 438 1.10 7.85 -24.94
CA VAL A 438 1.63 6.47 -25.03
C VAL A 438 2.77 6.37 -26.05
N ASP A 439 2.68 7.08 -27.19
CA ASP A 439 3.75 7.11 -28.21
C ASP A 439 5.02 7.79 -27.69
N GLU A 440 4.88 8.89 -26.95
CA GLU A 440 6.03 9.57 -26.32
C GLU A 440 6.64 8.71 -25.19
N ILE A 441 5.82 7.97 -24.42
CA ILE A 441 6.29 7.00 -23.44
C ILE A 441 7.07 5.88 -24.13
N ARG A 442 6.59 5.35 -25.26
CA ARG A 442 7.28 4.34 -26.07
C ARG A 442 8.68 4.84 -26.47
N GLU A 443 8.78 6.09 -26.98
CA GLU A 443 10.05 6.71 -27.36
C GLU A 443 10.97 6.94 -26.13
N TYR A 444 10.40 7.42 -25.01
CA TYR A 444 11.14 7.66 -23.78
C TYR A 444 11.77 6.38 -23.22
N LEU A 445 11.02 5.27 -23.26
CA LEU A 445 11.47 3.97 -22.79
C LEU A 445 12.43 3.27 -23.75
N ASP A 446 12.52 3.72 -25.01
CA ASP A 446 13.33 3.10 -26.08
C ASP A 446 12.89 1.67 -26.40
N VAL A 447 11.57 1.47 -26.52
CA VAL A 447 10.96 0.18 -26.87
C VAL A 447 10.34 0.21 -28.27
N ASP A 448 10.34 -0.95 -28.96
CA ASP A 448 9.82 -1.08 -30.33
C ASP A 448 8.31 -0.95 -30.37
N SER A 449 7.62 -1.47 -29.35
CA SER A 449 6.17 -1.24 -29.18
C SER A 449 5.79 -1.17 -27.71
N LEU A 450 4.73 -0.39 -27.39
CA LEU A 450 4.16 -0.25 -26.06
C LEU A 450 2.65 -0.39 -26.14
N SER A 451 2.05 -1.18 -25.26
CA SER A 451 0.60 -1.25 -25.10
C SER A 451 0.23 -1.45 -23.64
N TYR A 452 -0.81 -0.74 -23.22
CA TYR A 452 -1.44 -0.86 -21.92
C TYR A 452 -2.78 -1.58 -22.06
N LEU A 453 -3.16 -2.39 -21.06
CA LEU A 453 -4.49 -2.98 -21.01
C LEU A 453 -5.55 -1.87 -20.84
N THR A 454 -6.69 -1.99 -21.51
CA THR A 454 -7.80 -1.04 -21.32
C THR A 454 -8.48 -1.28 -19.97
N LEU A 455 -9.15 -0.23 -19.43
CA LEU A 455 -9.83 -0.32 -18.14
C LEU A 455 -10.94 -1.39 -18.15
N ASP A 456 -11.75 -1.43 -19.19
CA ASP A 456 -12.84 -2.42 -19.31
C ASP A 456 -12.29 -3.86 -19.26
N ARG A 457 -11.22 -4.14 -20.01
CA ARG A 457 -10.57 -5.46 -19.98
C ARG A 457 -9.91 -5.79 -18.64
N LEU A 458 -9.38 -4.76 -17.97
CA LEU A 458 -8.83 -4.94 -16.61
C LEU A 458 -9.95 -5.32 -15.63
N LEU A 459 -11.07 -4.60 -15.64
CA LEU A 459 -12.24 -4.89 -14.80
C LEU A 459 -12.77 -6.30 -15.05
N ASP A 460 -12.97 -6.68 -16.32
CA ASP A 460 -13.40 -8.03 -16.71
C ASP A 460 -12.41 -9.11 -16.21
N SER A 461 -11.12 -8.82 -16.28
CA SER A 461 -10.06 -9.74 -15.83
C SER A 461 -10.06 -10.01 -14.34
N THR A 462 -10.63 -9.13 -13.51
CA THR A 462 -10.76 -9.39 -12.06
C THR A 462 -11.66 -10.60 -11.79
N GLY A 463 -12.68 -10.80 -12.61
CA GLY A 463 -13.70 -11.84 -12.44
C GLY A 463 -14.73 -11.51 -11.35
N ALA A 464 -14.62 -10.36 -10.70
CA ALA A 464 -15.55 -9.90 -9.67
C ALA A 464 -16.73 -9.16 -10.32
N VAL A 465 -17.66 -9.92 -10.89
CA VAL A 465 -18.81 -9.39 -11.63
C VAL A 465 -19.74 -8.61 -10.71
N GLY A 466 -20.03 -7.36 -11.09
CA GLY A 466 -20.93 -6.47 -10.33
C GLY A 466 -20.30 -5.84 -9.09
N ALA A 467 -19.03 -6.06 -8.83
CA ALA A 467 -18.29 -5.35 -7.79
C ALA A 467 -17.93 -3.93 -8.23
N GLY A 468 -18.03 -2.95 -7.32
CA GLY A 468 -17.53 -1.61 -7.53
C GLY A 468 -16.01 -1.55 -7.32
N PHE A 469 -15.33 -0.75 -8.14
CA PHE A 469 -13.89 -0.54 -8.03
C PHE A 469 -13.51 0.94 -8.08
N CYS A 470 -12.60 1.35 -7.19
CA CYS A 470 -11.91 2.61 -7.33
C CYS A 470 -10.86 2.50 -8.43
N SER A 471 -11.00 3.29 -9.48
CA SER A 471 -10.06 3.45 -10.58
C SER A 471 -9.56 4.90 -10.73
N ALA A 472 -9.66 5.71 -9.67
CA ALA A 472 -9.37 7.14 -9.68
C ALA A 472 -7.96 7.49 -10.22
N CYS A 473 -6.95 6.69 -9.88
CA CYS A 473 -5.58 6.87 -10.39
C CYS A 473 -5.45 6.69 -11.93
N ILE A 474 -6.45 6.08 -12.57
CA ILE A 474 -6.54 5.87 -14.01
C ILE A 474 -7.45 6.93 -14.64
N THR A 475 -8.66 7.14 -14.09
CA THR A 475 -9.74 7.95 -14.67
C THR A 475 -9.73 9.40 -14.21
N GLY A 476 -9.30 9.67 -12.97
CA GLY A 476 -9.45 10.95 -12.29
C GLY A 476 -10.79 11.10 -11.56
N ASP A 477 -11.65 10.08 -11.60
CA ASP A 477 -12.94 10.09 -10.89
C ASP A 477 -12.74 9.51 -9.49
N TYR A 478 -12.74 10.37 -8.48
CA TYR A 478 -12.54 10.00 -7.09
C TYR A 478 -13.87 9.70 -6.40
N PRO A 479 -14.05 8.51 -5.78
CA PRO A 479 -15.28 8.17 -5.06
C PRO A 479 -15.62 9.11 -3.91
N VAL A 480 -14.60 9.66 -3.24
CA VAL A 480 -14.74 10.68 -2.19
C VAL A 480 -14.07 11.97 -2.68
N GLU A 481 -14.71 13.11 -2.48
CA GLU A 481 -14.21 14.41 -2.94
C GLU A 481 -12.87 14.76 -2.26
N ILE A 482 -11.87 15.13 -3.06
CA ILE A 482 -10.52 15.42 -2.55
C ILE A 482 -10.42 16.89 -2.17
N PRO A 483 -10.05 17.22 -0.92
CA PRO A 483 -9.82 18.61 -0.49
C PRO A 483 -8.71 19.28 -1.30
N VAL A 484 -8.89 20.56 -1.63
CA VAL A 484 -7.93 21.34 -2.45
C VAL A 484 -6.54 21.43 -1.83
N ASN A 485 -6.43 21.32 -0.51
CA ASN A 485 -5.21 21.58 0.27
C ASN A 485 -4.55 20.31 0.86
N LEU A 486 -4.82 19.13 0.30
CA LEU A 486 -4.28 17.90 0.86
C LEU A 486 -2.75 17.79 0.68
N SER A 487 -2.01 17.64 1.78
CA SER A 487 -0.57 17.44 1.82
C SER A 487 -0.19 16.31 2.77
N LYS A 488 0.80 15.49 2.42
CA LYS A 488 1.29 14.37 3.24
C LYS A 488 1.78 14.80 4.64
N GLN A 489 2.33 16.01 4.76
CA GLN A 489 2.96 16.53 6.00
C GLN A 489 2.07 17.54 6.73
N LEU A 490 0.78 17.62 6.40
CA LEU A 490 -0.13 18.64 6.90
C LEU A 490 -0.23 18.68 8.43
N LEU A 491 -0.16 17.52 9.08
CA LEU A 491 -0.26 17.40 10.55
C LEU A 491 1.09 17.62 11.27
N GLU A 492 2.21 17.71 10.55
CA GLU A 492 3.53 17.86 11.18
C GLU A 492 3.84 19.31 11.56
N PRO A 493 4.67 19.56 12.62
CA PRO A 493 5.08 20.89 12.98
C PRO A 493 5.86 21.58 11.85
N GLY A 494 5.34 22.67 11.31
CA GLY A 494 5.94 23.42 10.19
C GLY A 494 5.51 22.91 8.81
N GLY A 495 4.60 21.96 8.73
CA GLY A 495 3.92 21.58 7.49
C GLY A 495 3.27 22.81 6.88
N ARG A 496 3.79 23.31 5.76
CA ARG A 496 3.24 24.46 5.04
C ARG A 496 2.34 23.98 3.93
N LEU A 497 1.23 24.69 3.77
CA LEU A 497 0.47 24.75 2.53
C LEU A 497 1.31 25.50 1.47
N ASP A 498 2.37 24.87 0.97
CA ASP A 498 2.94 25.32 -0.30
C ASP A 498 1.89 24.98 -1.37
N GLN A 499 1.67 25.92 -2.30
CA GLN A 499 0.58 25.90 -3.27
C GLN A 499 0.39 24.49 -3.88
N PRO A 500 -0.87 24.03 -4.05
CA PRO A 500 -1.13 22.66 -4.48
C PRO A 500 -0.55 22.44 -5.89
N GLU A 501 0.57 21.73 -5.97
CA GLU A 501 1.18 21.34 -7.25
C GLU A 501 0.28 20.37 -8.05
N TRP A 502 -0.85 19.98 -7.49
CA TRP A 502 -1.85 19.10 -8.10
C TRP A 502 -3.18 19.79 -8.43
N ALA A 503 -3.33 21.10 -8.22
CA ALA A 503 -4.56 21.84 -8.49
C ALA A 503 -5.12 21.44 -9.86
N MET A 504 -6.29 20.82 -9.84
CA MET A 504 -7.01 20.34 -11.01
C MET A 504 -7.10 21.48 -12.04
N PRO A 505 -6.65 21.29 -13.27
CA PRO A 505 -7.22 22.10 -14.34
C PRO A 505 -8.70 21.74 -14.36
N THR A 506 -9.59 22.74 -14.28
CA THR A 506 -11.00 22.61 -14.62
C THR A 506 -11.14 21.65 -15.80
N PRO A 507 -12.14 20.73 -15.84
CA PRO A 507 -12.30 19.80 -16.92
C PRO A 507 -12.43 20.60 -18.23
N ALA A 508 -11.29 20.79 -18.88
CA ALA A 508 -11.26 21.23 -20.26
C ALA A 508 -11.68 20.02 -21.06
N THR A 509 -12.84 20.13 -21.69
CA THR A 509 -13.22 19.32 -22.84
C THR A 509 -11.96 18.86 -23.57
N ASP A 510 -11.80 17.55 -23.65
CA ASP A 510 -10.86 16.72 -24.37
C ASP A 510 -10.09 17.43 -25.50
N THR A 511 -9.07 18.21 -25.13
CA THR A 511 -8.00 18.68 -26.02
C THR A 511 -6.72 18.61 -25.21
N GLY A 512 -5.96 17.53 -25.42
CA GLY A 512 -4.69 17.25 -24.77
C GLY A 512 -3.71 18.43 -24.83
N SER A 513 -3.59 19.18 -23.75
CA SER A 513 -2.43 20.06 -23.53
C SER A 513 -1.44 19.31 -22.66
N ALA A 514 -0.55 18.56 -23.32
CA ALA A 514 0.72 18.16 -22.74
C ALA A 514 1.47 19.42 -22.28
N LEU A 515 2.24 19.31 -21.19
CA LEU A 515 3.23 20.33 -20.81
C LEU A 515 4.04 20.77 -22.05
N PRO A 516 4.46 22.04 -22.16
CA PRO A 516 5.35 22.46 -23.22
C PRO A 516 6.54 21.52 -23.31
N THR A 517 6.88 21.10 -24.51
CA THR A 517 7.93 20.10 -24.81
C THR A 517 9.27 20.38 -24.13
N GLU A 518 9.58 21.64 -23.83
CA GLU A 518 10.80 22.06 -23.12
C GLU A 518 10.77 21.73 -21.62
N GLU A 519 9.61 21.75 -20.97
CA GLU A 519 9.46 21.48 -19.54
C GLU A 519 9.41 19.97 -19.27
N ALA A 520 8.74 19.22 -20.12
CA ALA A 520 8.79 17.76 -20.14
C ALA A 520 10.23 17.25 -20.43
N ALA A 521 10.96 17.91 -21.31
CA ALA A 521 12.36 17.60 -21.60
C ALA A 521 13.30 17.85 -20.40
N ARG A 522 13.02 18.84 -19.55
CA ARG A 522 13.78 19.09 -18.30
C ARG A 522 13.49 18.04 -17.22
N LEU A 523 12.24 17.68 -17.01
CA LEU A 523 11.83 16.70 -16.00
C LEU A 523 12.29 15.27 -16.34
N PHE A 524 12.28 14.91 -17.62
CA PHE A 524 12.60 13.55 -18.07
C PHE A 524 13.95 13.42 -18.78
N GLY A 525 14.80 14.47 -18.80
CA GLY A 525 16.20 14.41 -19.21
C GLY A 525 16.43 14.16 -20.69
N ARG A 526 15.65 14.79 -21.58
CA ARG A 526 16.04 14.92 -22.98
C ARG A 526 17.22 15.89 -23.09
N LYS A 527 18.35 15.44 -23.66
CA LYS A 527 19.37 16.32 -24.23
C LYS A 527 19.01 16.65 -25.66
#